data_959f894e69d3849e7154338ed73e1b81
#
_entry.id   959f894e69d3849e7154338ed73e1b81
#
_cell.length_a   1.000
_cell.length_b   1.000
_cell.length_c   1.000
_cell.angle_alpha   90.00
_cell.angle_beta   90.00
_cell.angle_gamma   90.00
#
_symmetry.space_group_name_H-M   'P 1'
#
loop_
_entity.id
_entity.type
_entity.pdbx_description
1 polymer ?
#
loop_
_entity_poly.entity_id
_entity_poly.type
_entity_poly.pdbx_seq_one_letter_code
_entity_poly.pdbx_strand_id
1 'polypeptide(L)'
;MILRSLFNKRFFLIVLCFFVFFPLFALEKQITFDEEKIPGPKELVIYVTANDWGPSVDKIVFNAGKMIDPQKVRTINFEIYREKRMLFNHDRRVDWLEDDLEVSEVYTSDAYGNKIDEASTYLTAYFKYLPESKYASPFTGTILNNVHDIYGYRIINSYLDLEIYSMAGMVNSLAAKFKTSELITSGYKMSYAYYNPPKKNKKRPLIIWLHGISEGGRNPYIALLGIKAVNLASDEIQNCFDEGASVLIPQSPTTWLETTLLDSNGMRIWEPENISGFINRYSGTVKSILSKIISVPLDTPNTVPMAKTSYYTESLMDLIEVFLEQNPNIDRDRIYIGGCSAGGYMTLNMLIEKPGFFAAGIPTCEVYVNTKLSDEEIKILSKVPLWFVQAETDSMAKPSTYVSPTYKRLEGFGAKNLHLTMYKGVFDQTGKYFAEKDDEEDPDMPYEYNGHCSWIYVLNNDPKENGKTIFEWLSEQRR
;
A
#
# COMPACT_ATOMS: atom_id res chain seq x y z
N MET A 1 -5.69 -12.80 -67.24
CA MET A 1 -5.45 -11.42 -66.76
C MET A 1 -6.43 -10.97 -65.68
N ILE A 2 -7.17 -11.91 -65.04
CA ILE A 2 -8.21 -11.63 -64.00
C ILE A 2 -7.78 -12.10 -62.61
N LEU A 3 -6.72 -12.92 -62.47
CA LEU A 3 -6.28 -13.44 -61.16
C LEU A 3 -5.25 -12.56 -60.40
N ARG A 4 -4.72 -11.51 -61.02
CA ARG A 4 -3.77 -10.59 -60.35
C ARG A 4 -4.42 -9.41 -59.59
N SER A 5 -5.70 -9.16 -59.82
CA SER A 5 -6.44 -8.04 -59.20
C SER A 5 -7.07 -8.39 -57.83
N LEU A 6 -7.24 -9.68 -57.52
CA LEU A 6 -7.87 -10.11 -56.28
C LEU A 6 -6.88 -10.29 -55.12
N PHE A 7 -5.59 -10.47 -55.41
CA PHE A 7 -4.57 -10.65 -54.36
C PHE A 7 -4.14 -9.34 -53.69
N ASN A 8 -4.20 -8.22 -54.45
CA ASN A 8 -3.79 -6.91 -53.91
C ASN A 8 -4.87 -6.24 -53.03
N LYS A 9 -6.15 -6.56 -53.23
CA LYS A 9 -7.21 -5.98 -52.39
C LYS A 9 -7.37 -6.68 -51.04
N ARG A 10 -7.07 -7.97 -50.95
CA ARG A 10 -7.11 -8.69 -49.65
C ARG A 10 -5.88 -8.39 -48.80
N PHE A 11 -4.74 -8.14 -49.38
CA PHE A 11 -3.53 -7.78 -48.64
C PHE A 11 -3.61 -6.35 -48.10
N PHE A 12 -4.24 -5.45 -48.83
CA PHE A 12 -4.46 -4.07 -48.36
C PHE A 12 -5.54 -3.98 -47.28
N LEU A 13 -6.55 -4.86 -47.33
CA LEU A 13 -7.58 -4.91 -46.26
C LEU A 13 -7.04 -5.53 -44.96
N ILE A 14 -6.14 -6.52 -45.07
CA ILE A 14 -5.51 -7.14 -43.89
C ILE A 14 -4.50 -6.15 -43.25
N VAL A 15 -3.76 -5.41 -44.03
CA VAL A 15 -2.84 -4.37 -43.53
C VAL A 15 -3.63 -3.20 -42.90
N LEU A 16 -4.78 -2.80 -43.53
CA LEU A 16 -5.64 -1.75 -42.96
C LEU A 16 -6.37 -2.22 -41.68
N CYS A 17 -6.77 -3.50 -41.60
CA CYS A 17 -7.31 -4.06 -40.34
C CYS A 17 -6.26 -4.19 -39.24
N PHE A 18 -4.98 -4.41 -39.54
CA PHE A 18 -3.91 -4.41 -38.55
C PHE A 18 -3.58 -2.98 -38.04
N PHE A 19 -3.80 -1.94 -38.83
CA PHE A 19 -3.59 -0.56 -38.37
C PHE A 19 -4.81 0.05 -37.68
N VAL A 20 -6.01 -0.52 -37.84
CA VAL A 20 -7.25 0.01 -37.21
C VAL A 20 -7.55 -0.73 -35.87
N PHE A 21 -6.90 -1.88 -35.63
CA PHE A 21 -7.02 -2.64 -34.39
C PHE A 21 -5.74 -2.68 -33.53
N PHE A 22 -4.78 -1.77 -33.73
CA PHE A 22 -3.96 -1.37 -32.63
C PHE A 22 -4.88 -0.48 -31.76
N PRO A 23 -5.38 -0.97 -30.61
CA PRO A 23 -5.85 -0.03 -29.63
C PRO A 23 -4.65 0.90 -29.41
N LEU A 24 -4.85 2.19 -29.51
CA LEU A 24 -4.07 3.12 -28.72
C LEU A 24 -4.24 2.65 -27.27
N PHE A 25 -3.39 1.72 -26.85
CA PHE A 25 -2.94 1.72 -25.47
C PHE A 25 -2.22 3.06 -25.39
N ALA A 26 -2.96 4.11 -25.05
CA ALA A 26 -2.36 5.23 -24.38
C ALA A 26 -1.49 4.55 -23.32
N LEU A 27 -0.18 4.68 -23.42
CA LEU A 27 0.70 4.38 -22.32
C LEU A 27 0.07 5.13 -21.15
N GLU A 28 -0.62 4.41 -20.28
CA GLU A 28 -1.05 4.96 -19.01
C GLU A 28 0.23 5.53 -18.44
N LYS A 29 0.27 6.84 -18.38
CA LYS A 29 1.45 7.58 -17.92
C LYS A 29 1.64 7.07 -16.51
N GLN A 30 2.68 6.25 -16.29
CA GLN A 30 2.93 5.62 -15.01
C GLN A 30 3.03 6.76 -14.00
N ILE A 31 2.10 6.82 -13.09
CA ILE A 31 1.99 7.90 -12.12
C ILE A 31 3.17 7.72 -11.16
N THR A 32 4.03 8.74 -11.12
CA THR A 32 5.22 8.78 -10.26
C THR A 32 5.03 9.87 -9.22
N PHE A 33 5.68 9.67 -8.07
CA PHE A 33 5.84 10.73 -7.10
C PHE A 33 7.13 11.48 -7.36
N ASP A 34 7.04 12.80 -7.28
CA ASP A 34 8.18 13.72 -7.36
C ASP A 34 8.57 14.19 -5.94
N GLU A 35 9.84 14.54 -5.73
CA GLU A 35 10.26 15.24 -4.49
C GLU A 35 9.67 16.65 -4.45
N GLU A 36 9.69 17.33 -5.60
CA GLU A 36 9.13 18.65 -5.82
C GLU A 36 8.53 18.72 -7.22
N LYS A 37 7.42 19.44 -7.37
CA LYS A 37 6.78 19.67 -8.65
C LYS A 37 6.13 21.03 -8.68
N ILE A 38 6.37 21.78 -9.76
CA ILE A 38 5.77 23.09 -9.98
C ILE A 38 4.65 22.94 -11.03
N PRO A 39 3.40 23.34 -10.72
CA PRO A 39 2.34 23.36 -11.72
C PRO A 39 2.56 24.47 -12.76
N GLY A 40 2.42 24.11 -14.04
CA GLY A 40 2.35 25.08 -15.15
C GLY A 40 1.04 25.89 -15.11
N PRO A 41 0.88 26.89 -16.01
CA PRO A 41 -0.33 27.71 -16.06
C PRO A 41 -1.60 26.83 -16.25
N LYS A 42 -2.60 27.04 -15.38
CA LYS A 42 -3.83 26.24 -15.30
C LYS A 42 -3.63 24.75 -14.99
N GLU A 43 -2.56 24.43 -14.28
CA GLU A 43 -2.30 23.09 -13.75
C GLU A 43 -2.33 23.09 -12.22
N LEU A 44 -2.50 21.90 -11.66
CA LEU A 44 -2.41 21.64 -10.23
C LEU A 44 -1.44 20.49 -9.93
N VAL A 45 -0.90 20.51 -8.71
CA VAL A 45 -0.06 19.47 -8.12
C VAL A 45 -0.63 19.11 -6.76
N ILE A 46 -0.86 17.83 -6.51
CA ILE A 46 -1.31 17.35 -5.21
C ILE A 46 -0.12 16.95 -4.35
N TYR A 47 -0.16 17.29 -3.07
CA TYR A 47 0.80 16.88 -2.06
C TYR A 47 0.16 15.81 -1.19
N VAL A 48 0.80 14.65 -1.18
CA VAL A 48 0.29 13.46 -0.49
C VAL A 48 1.12 13.21 0.76
N THR A 49 0.48 13.16 1.92
CA THR A 49 1.09 12.75 3.18
C THR A 49 0.81 11.27 3.43
N ALA A 50 1.83 10.51 3.82
CA ALA A 50 1.69 9.14 4.28
C ALA A 50 1.46 9.14 5.79
N ASN A 51 0.21 9.17 6.22
CA ASN A 51 -0.14 9.11 7.64
C ASN A 51 -0.16 7.66 8.15
N ASP A 52 -0.22 7.49 9.46
CA ASP A 52 -0.35 6.19 10.11
C ASP A 52 -1.64 5.45 9.69
N TRP A 53 -2.72 6.21 9.40
CA TRP A 53 -4.01 5.71 8.95
C TRP A 53 -4.17 5.63 7.42
N GLY A 54 -3.12 5.95 6.66
CA GLY A 54 -3.14 5.89 5.19
C GLY A 54 -2.76 7.23 4.52
N PRO A 55 -2.74 7.27 3.19
CA PRO A 55 -2.38 8.47 2.45
C PRO A 55 -3.49 9.51 2.45
N SER A 56 -3.14 10.79 2.58
CA SER A 56 -4.05 11.91 2.42
C SER A 56 -3.51 12.97 1.45
N VAL A 57 -4.39 13.66 0.75
CA VAL A 57 -4.05 14.86 -0.04
C VAL A 57 -4.27 16.09 0.82
N ASP A 58 -3.26 16.47 1.58
CA ASP A 58 -3.38 17.56 2.55
C ASP A 58 -3.29 18.94 1.89
N LYS A 59 -2.70 19.01 0.70
CA LYS A 59 -2.43 20.28 0.02
C LYS A 59 -2.51 20.10 -1.50
N ILE A 60 -3.13 21.08 -2.16
CA ILE A 60 -3.09 21.23 -3.61
C ILE A 60 -2.51 22.60 -3.94
N VAL A 61 -1.38 22.62 -4.68
CA VAL A 61 -0.81 23.84 -5.25
C VAL A 61 -1.27 23.95 -6.69
N PHE A 62 -1.81 25.11 -7.08
CA PHE A 62 -2.31 25.31 -8.42
C PHE A 62 -1.92 26.68 -8.98
N ASN A 63 -1.72 26.74 -10.29
CA ASN A 63 -1.35 27.96 -11.00
C ASN A 63 -2.56 28.52 -11.73
N ALA A 64 -3.01 29.70 -11.30
CA ALA A 64 -4.17 30.40 -11.88
C ALA A 64 -3.95 30.87 -13.34
N GLY A 65 -2.70 30.89 -13.82
CA GLY A 65 -2.34 31.44 -15.12
C GLY A 65 -2.41 32.96 -15.22
N LYS A 66 -2.71 33.63 -14.11
CA LYS A 66 -2.77 35.09 -13.96
C LYS A 66 -2.48 35.49 -12.53
N MET A 67 -2.01 36.74 -12.35
CA MET A 67 -1.74 37.27 -11.01
C MET A 67 -3.04 37.43 -10.21
N ILE A 68 -3.05 36.91 -9.00
CA ILE A 68 -4.18 36.99 -8.05
C ILE A 68 -3.70 37.80 -6.83
N ASP A 69 -4.46 38.83 -6.51
CA ASP A 69 -4.27 39.64 -5.31
C ASP A 69 -4.73 38.85 -4.08
N PRO A 70 -3.90 38.72 -3.02
CA PRO A 70 -4.27 37.99 -1.80
C PRO A 70 -5.57 38.52 -1.14
N GLN A 71 -5.87 39.78 -1.28
CA GLN A 71 -7.13 40.38 -0.74
C GLN A 71 -8.39 39.85 -1.44
N LYS A 72 -8.27 39.30 -2.64
CA LYS A 72 -9.38 38.68 -3.39
C LYS A 72 -9.55 37.20 -3.12
N VAL A 73 -8.61 36.55 -2.43
CA VAL A 73 -8.66 35.13 -2.08
C VAL A 73 -9.52 34.95 -0.84
N ARG A 74 -10.64 34.25 -1.01
CA ARG A 74 -11.54 33.87 0.09
C ARG A 74 -11.86 32.41 -0.05
N THR A 75 -11.53 31.61 0.96
CA THR A 75 -11.70 30.14 0.97
C THR A 75 -13.12 29.74 0.54
N ILE A 76 -14.15 30.41 1.04
CA ILE A 76 -15.55 30.10 0.76
C ILE A 76 -15.94 30.22 -0.73
N ASN A 77 -15.14 30.90 -1.55
CA ASN A 77 -15.39 31.05 -2.99
C ASN A 77 -14.77 29.93 -3.83
N PHE A 78 -14.04 28.99 -3.21
CA PHE A 78 -13.43 27.86 -3.89
C PHE A 78 -14.26 26.61 -3.67
N GLU A 79 -14.64 26.00 -4.77
CA GLU A 79 -15.23 24.67 -4.84
C GLU A 79 -14.14 23.72 -5.33
N ILE A 80 -13.81 22.69 -4.57
CA ILE A 80 -12.78 21.72 -4.94
C ILE A 80 -13.37 20.33 -4.89
N TYR A 81 -13.29 19.65 -6.00
CA TYR A 81 -13.86 18.33 -6.20
C TYR A 81 -12.77 17.30 -6.44
N ARG A 82 -13.02 16.10 -5.94
CA ARG A 82 -12.29 14.89 -6.25
C ARG A 82 -13.12 14.08 -7.24
N GLU A 83 -12.56 13.76 -8.38
CA GLU A 83 -13.29 13.17 -9.51
C GLU A 83 -12.76 11.78 -9.86
N LYS A 84 -13.66 10.86 -10.13
CA LYS A 84 -13.34 9.52 -10.63
C LYS A 84 -14.16 9.18 -11.84
N ARG A 85 -13.48 8.73 -12.89
CA ARG A 85 -14.13 8.13 -14.04
C ARG A 85 -14.56 6.70 -13.74
N MET A 86 -15.85 6.42 -13.75
CA MET A 86 -16.38 5.08 -13.55
C MET A 86 -16.80 4.45 -14.88
N LEU A 87 -16.26 3.26 -15.19
CA LEU A 87 -16.70 2.43 -16.30
C LEU A 87 -17.68 1.38 -15.78
N PHE A 88 -18.95 1.51 -16.17
CA PHE A 88 -19.94 0.45 -15.90
C PHE A 88 -19.89 -0.58 -17.01
N ASN A 89 -19.55 -1.83 -16.68
CA ASN A 89 -19.34 -2.92 -17.63
C ASN A 89 -20.58 -3.28 -18.47
N HIS A 90 -21.80 -2.96 -18.02
CA HIS A 90 -23.02 -3.32 -18.73
C HIS A 90 -23.47 -2.35 -19.82
N ASP A 91 -23.18 -1.06 -19.70
CA ASP A 91 -23.74 -0.03 -20.59
C ASP A 91 -22.70 0.76 -21.37
N ARG A 92 -21.40 0.52 -21.19
CA ARG A 92 -20.31 1.38 -21.68
C ARG A 92 -20.50 2.85 -21.32
N ARG A 93 -21.29 3.15 -20.29
CA ARG A 93 -21.43 4.51 -19.78
C ARG A 93 -20.19 4.88 -19.00
N VAL A 94 -19.76 6.10 -19.22
CA VAL A 94 -18.76 6.76 -18.40
C VAL A 94 -19.52 7.70 -17.51
N ASP A 95 -19.64 7.35 -16.24
CA ASP A 95 -20.15 8.26 -15.22
C ASP A 95 -18.98 8.82 -14.42
N TRP A 96 -19.11 10.05 -13.99
CA TRP A 96 -18.18 10.70 -13.09
C TRP A 96 -18.75 10.62 -11.68
N LEU A 97 -17.95 10.09 -10.76
CA LEU A 97 -18.19 10.25 -9.35
C LEU A 97 -17.45 11.52 -8.92
N GLU A 98 -18.19 12.45 -8.33
CA GLU A 98 -17.67 13.73 -7.86
C GLU A 98 -17.92 13.83 -6.35
N ASP A 99 -16.85 13.99 -5.59
CA ASP A 99 -16.90 14.26 -4.17
C ASP A 99 -16.48 15.70 -3.93
N ASP A 100 -17.32 16.48 -3.27
CA ASP A 100 -17.00 17.83 -2.77
C ASP A 100 -16.08 17.72 -1.55
N LEU A 101 -14.94 18.42 -1.60
CA LEU A 101 -13.95 18.40 -0.55
C LEU A 101 -14.07 19.61 0.35
N GLU A 102 -14.08 19.38 1.65
CA GLU A 102 -14.07 20.46 2.65
C GLU A 102 -12.68 21.13 2.68
N VAL A 103 -12.63 22.36 2.16
CA VAL A 103 -11.42 23.17 2.08
C VAL A 103 -11.23 23.93 3.39
N SER A 104 -10.10 23.70 4.06
CA SER A 104 -9.79 24.40 5.32
C SER A 104 -9.30 25.83 5.08
N GLU A 105 -8.44 26.04 4.11
CA GLU A 105 -7.88 27.34 3.77
C GLU A 105 -7.43 27.41 2.30
N VAL A 106 -7.63 28.57 1.65
CA VAL A 106 -6.96 28.90 0.37
C VAL A 106 -6.25 30.21 0.53
N TYR A 107 -5.01 30.27 0.02
CA TYR A 107 -4.14 31.45 0.10
C TYR A 107 -3.24 31.60 -1.13
N THR A 108 -2.69 32.80 -1.35
CA THR A 108 -1.63 33.04 -2.31
C THR A 108 -0.33 32.40 -1.82
N SER A 109 0.39 31.72 -2.70
CA SER A 109 1.59 30.97 -2.35
C SER A 109 2.71 31.20 -3.36
N ASP A 110 3.92 30.74 -3.01
CA ASP A 110 4.95 30.45 -4.00
C ASP A 110 4.63 29.18 -4.80
N ALA A 111 5.49 28.80 -5.72
CA ALA A 111 5.32 27.64 -6.57
C ALA A 111 5.34 26.28 -5.83
N TYR A 112 5.79 26.26 -4.56
CA TYR A 112 5.88 25.10 -3.69
C TYR A 112 4.78 25.06 -2.62
N GLY A 113 3.90 26.07 -2.62
CA GLY A 113 2.78 26.16 -1.71
C GLY A 113 3.09 26.81 -0.35
N ASN A 114 4.23 27.51 -0.22
CA ASN A 114 4.48 28.32 0.95
C ASN A 114 3.66 29.62 0.88
N LYS A 115 2.95 29.95 1.96
CA LYS A 115 2.09 31.14 2.03
C LYS A 115 2.89 32.42 1.87
N ILE A 116 2.40 33.31 1.02
CA ILE A 116 2.97 34.66 0.82
C ILE A 116 1.84 35.69 0.90
N ASP A 117 2.17 36.92 1.32
CA ASP A 117 1.23 38.03 1.44
C ASP A 117 1.20 38.93 0.19
N GLU A 118 1.83 38.48 -0.89
CA GLU A 118 1.96 39.21 -2.15
C GLU A 118 1.06 38.58 -3.23
N ALA A 119 0.80 39.34 -4.30
CA ALA A 119 0.10 38.82 -5.46
C ALA A 119 0.91 37.69 -6.11
N SER A 120 0.25 36.61 -6.50
CA SER A 120 0.87 35.43 -7.08
C SER A 120 0.03 34.82 -8.19
N THR A 121 0.68 34.09 -9.10
CA THR A 121 0.00 33.17 -10.00
C THR A 121 -0.32 31.83 -9.35
N TYR A 122 0.36 31.52 -8.20
CA TYR A 122 0.17 30.30 -7.46
C TYR A 122 -0.74 30.52 -6.26
N LEU A 123 -1.65 29.58 -6.07
CA LEU A 123 -2.48 29.48 -4.87
C LEU A 123 -2.36 28.06 -4.31
N THR A 124 -2.58 27.97 -3.01
CA THR A 124 -2.61 26.70 -2.30
C THR A 124 -3.94 26.53 -1.61
N ALA A 125 -4.58 25.39 -1.84
CA ALA A 125 -5.70 24.89 -1.05
C ALA A 125 -5.15 23.86 -0.04
N TYR A 126 -5.54 24.02 1.21
CA TYR A 126 -5.16 23.14 2.31
C TYR A 126 -6.39 22.45 2.89
N PHE A 127 -6.22 21.18 3.23
CA PHE A 127 -7.26 20.31 3.77
C PHE A 127 -6.83 19.78 5.13
N LYS A 128 -7.80 19.63 6.04
CA LYS A 128 -7.62 18.95 7.32
C LYS A 128 -8.51 17.73 7.34
N TYR A 129 -7.90 16.58 7.51
CA TYR A 129 -8.64 15.33 7.64
C TYR A 129 -8.48 14.77 9.05
N LEU A 130 -9.54 14.17 9.56
CA LEU A 130 -9.48 13.26 10.69
C LEU A 130 -8.96 11.89 10.20
N PRO A 131 -8.40 11.07 11.08
CA PRO A 131 -8.04 9.70 10.74
C PRO A 131 -9.21 8.96 10.09
N GLU A 132 -8.89 8.09 9.13
CA GLU A 132 -9.86 7.25 8.41
C GLU A 132 -10.89 8.02 7.55
N SER A 133 -10.68 9.31 7.30
CA SER A 133 -11.54 10.08 6.41
C SER A 133 -11.59 9.47 5.01
N LYS A 134 -12.79 9.11 4.56
CA LYS A 134 -13.02 8.50 3.23
C LYS A 134 -12.63 9.41 2.05
N TYR A 135 -12.48 10.71 2.30
CA TYR A 135 -12.17 11.70 1.25
C TYR A 135 -10.68 12.05 1.16
N ALA A 136 -9.88 11.58 2.11
CA ALA A 136 -8.47 11.96 2.21
C ALA A 136 -7.58 11.30 1.15
N SER A 137 -7.81 10.01 0.86
CA SER A 137 -6.93 9.23 -0.01
C SER A 137 -6.93 9.73 -1.46
N PRO A 138 -5.74 9.86 -2.10
CA PRO A 138 -5.65 10.14 -3.55
C PRO A 138 -6.04 8.94 -4.40
N PHE A 139 -6.17 7.75 -3.80
CA PHE A 139 -6.42 6.52 -4.53
C PHE A 139 -7.89 6.12 -4.49
N THR A 140 -8.38 5.69 -5.64
CA THR A 140 -9.68 5.03 -5.74
C THR A 140 -9.46 3.54 -5.53
N GLY A 141 -10.40 2.86 -4.94
CA GLY A 141 -10.28 1.40 -4.87
C GLY A 141 -11.38 0.79 -4.05
N THR A 142 -11.58 -0.49 -4.28
CA THR A 142 -12.32 -1.35 -3.38
C THR A 142 -11.38 -2.45 -2.91
N ILE A 143 -11.51 -2.84 -1.67
CA ILE A 143 -10.73 -3.91 -1.03
C ILE A 143 -10.68 -5.21 -1.87
N LEU A 144 -11.60 -5.36 -2.83
CA LEU A 144 -11.81 -6.61 -3.56
C LEU A 144 -11.49 -6.58 -5.04
N ASN A 145 -11.41 -5.40 -5.66
CA ASN A 145 -11.20 -5.33 -7.11
C ASN A 145 -9.74 -5.13 -7.50
N ASN A 146 -8.86 -4.80 -6.55
CA ASN A 146 -7.43 -4.56 -6.75
C ASN A 146 -7.11 -3.63 -7.94
N VAL A 147 -8.09 -2.79 -8.32
CA VAL A 147 -7.95 -1.76 -9.33
C VAL A 147 -7.95 -0.43 -8.61
N HIS A 148 -6.77 0.14 -8.50
CA HIS A 148 -6.56 1.41 -7.83
C HIS A 148 -6.13 2.43 -8.87
N ASP A 149 -7.03 3.35 -9.18
CA ASP A 149 -6.73 4.55 -9.94
C ASP A 149 -6.44 5.71 -9.00
N ILE A 150 -6.01 6.82 -9.58
CA ILE A 150 -5.85 8.08 -8.87
C ILE A 150 -7.04 8.96 -9.20
N TYR A 151 -7.55 9.65 -8.18
CA TYR A 151 -8.56 10.67 -8.38
C TYR A 151 -8.00 11.86 -9.19
N GLY A 152 -8.78 12.36 -10.15
CA GLY A 152 -8.62 13.71 -10.65
C GLY A 152 -9.07 14.73 -9.61
N TYR A 153 -8.65 15.97 -9.78
CA TYR A 153 -9.08 17.08 -8.93
C TYR A 153 -9.50 18.24 -9.81
N ARG A 154 -10.62 18.88 -9.45
CA ARG A 154 -11.12 20.06 -10.15
C ARG A 154 -11.31 21.21 -9.16
N ILE A 155 -10.79 22.37 -9.51
CA ILE A 155 -10.86 23.58 -8.69
C ILE A 155 -11.66 24.63 -9.47
N ILE A 156 -12.71 25.16 -8.86
CA ILE A 156 -13.56 26.19 -9.42
C ILE A 156 -13.59 27.41 -8.50
N ASN A 157 -13.48 28.58 -9.08
CA ASN A 157 -13.79 29.85 -8.43
C ASN A 157 -14.39 30.81 -9.45
N SER A 158 -15.70 30.90 -9.47
CA SER A 158 -16.44 31.76 -10.42
C SER A 158 -16.15 33.25 -10.23
N TYR A 159 -15.85 33.70 -8.99
CA TYR A 159 -15.53 35.09 -8.71
C TYR A 159 -14.18 35.53 -9.31
N LEU A 160 -13.21 34.60 -9.35
CA LEU A 160 -11.90 34.84 -9.95
C LEU A 160 -11.83 34.33 -11.40
N ASP A 161 -12.93 33.83 -11.97
CA ASP A 161 -12.95 33.19 -13.30
C ASP A 161 -11.84 32.13 -13.43
N LEU A 162 -11.84 31.15 -12.50
CA LEU A 162 -10.90 30.05 -12.46
C LEU A 162 -11.63 28.72 -12.59
N GLU A 163 -11.09 27.89 -13.49
CA GLU A 163 -11.40 26.47 -13.56
C GLU A 163 -10.09 25.73 -13.91
N ILE A 164 -9.67 24.80 -13.02
CA ILE A 164 -8.40 24.08 -13.13
C ILE A 164 -8.66 22.59 -12.82
N TYR A 165 -8.30 21.72 -13.77
CA TYR A 165 -8.47 20.26 -13.67
C TYR A 165 -7.27 19.48 -14.24
N SER A 166 -6.25 20.15 -14.76
CA SER A 166 -5.07 19.49 -15.30
C SER A 166 -4.08 19.19 -14.18
N MET A 167 -3.96 17.94 -13.80
CA MET A 167 -3.01 17.50 -12.77
C MET A 167 -1.62 17.28 -13.39
N ALA A 168 -0.64 18.09 -12.97
CA ALA A 168 0.74 18.03 -13.43
C ALA A 168 1.56 16.93 -12.73
N GLY A 169 1.17 16.53 -11.51
CA GLY A 169 1.87 15.50 -10.76
C GLY A 169 1.46 15.40 -9.29
N MET A 170 2.17 14.53 -8.58
CA MET A 170 2.00 14.26 -7.16
C MET A 170 3.35 14.42 -6.45
N VAL A 171 3.33 14.95 -5.24
CA VAL A 171 4.50 15.18 -4.40
C VAL A 171 4.39 14.40 -3.09
N ASN A 172 5.40 13.58 -2.83
CA ASN A 172 5.72 13.01 -1.53
C ASN A 172 7.22 12.66 -1.54
N SER A 173 8.02 13.32 -0.73
CA SER A 173 9.48 13.21 -0.73
C SER A 173 10.02 11.81 -0.42
N LEU A 174 9.34 11.05 0.45
CA LEU A 174 9.73 9.66 0.73
C LEU A 174 9.34 8.72 -0.40
N ALA A 175 8.12 8.85 -0.96
CA ALA A 175 7.68 8.02 -2.07
C ALA A 175 8.52 8.27 -3.33
N ALA A 176 8.99 9.49 -3.55
CA ALA A 176 9.87 9.86 -4.66
C ALA A 176 11.24 9.15 -4.61
N LYS A 177 11.70 8.71 -3.41
CA LYS A 177 12.92 7.89 -3.28
C LYS A 177 12.74 6.49 -3.86
N PHE A 178 11.51 5.99 -4.00
CA PHE A 178 11.21 4.67 -4.52
C PHE A 178 11.06 4.68 -6.05
N LYS A 179 11.55 3.60 -6.64
CA LYS A 179 11.26 3.26 -8.03
C LYS A 179 10.23 2.14 -8.05
N THR A 180 9.40 2.13 -9.08
CA THR A 180 8.43 1.07 -9.31
C THR A 180 8.82 0.24 -10.52
N SER A 181 8.49 -1.04 -10.49
CA SER A 181 8.70 -1.96 -11.58
C SER A 181 7.70 -3.11 -11.50
N GLU A 182 7.73 -3.96 -12.50
CA GLU A 182 6.93 -5.17 -12.57
C GLU A 182 7.73 -6.32 -13.15
N LEU A 183 7.43 -7.52 -12.73
CA LEU A 183 8.08 -8.74 -13.21
C LEU A 183 7.02 -9.83 -13.40
N ILE A 184 7.15 -10.60 -14.48
CA ILE A 184 6.34 -11.80 -14.66
C ILE A 184 7.19 -12.98 -14.14
N THR A 185 6.72 -13.59 -13.06
CA THR A 185 7.37 -14.72 -12.41
C THR A 185 6.38 -15.86 -12.24
N SER A 186 6.80 -17.08 -12.53
CA SER A 186 5.95 -18.28 -12.37
C SER A 186 4.52 -18.12 -12.90
N GLY A 187 4.37 -17.37 -14.01
CA GLY A 187 3.08 -17.11 -14.66
C GLY A 187 2.28 -15.90 -14.11
N TYR A 188 2.78 -15.22 -13.08
CA TYR A 188 2.14 -14.02 -12.51
C TYR A 188 2.91 -12.76 -12.80
N LYS A 189 2.17 -11.69 -13.06
CA LYS A 189 2.70 -10.34 -13.10
C LYS A 189 2.62 -9.76 -11.69
N MET A 190 3.78 -9.57 -11.06
CA MET A 190 3.91 -8.96 -9.75
C MET A 190 4.51 -7.56 -9.90
N SER A 191 3.81 -6.56 -9.41
CA SER A 191 4.32 -5.20 -9.32
C SER A 191 5.10 -5.03 -8.01
N TYR A 192 6.05 -4.09 -7.98
CA TYR A 192 6.81 -3.82 -6.76
C TYR A 192 7.36 -2.40 -6.75
N ALA A 193 7.52 -1.86 -5.54
CA ALA A 193 8.32 -0.66 -5.31
C ALA A 193 9.63 -1.05 -4.64
N TYR A 194 10.70 -0.28 -4.91
CA TYR A 194 11.98 -0.53 -4.28
C TYR A 194 12.77 0.76 -4.07
N TYR A 195 13.57 0.76 -3.00
CA TYR A 195 14.51 1.80 -2.66
C TYR A 195 15.91 1.21 -2.51
N ASN A 196 16.88 1.90 -3.08
CA ASN A 196 18.28 1.62 -2.88
C ASN A 196 18.96 2.88 -2.34
N PRO A 197 19.50 2.88 -1.11
CA PRO A 197 20.24 4.03 -0.60
C PRO A 197 21.46 4.36 -1.48
N PRO A 198 22.01 5.57 -1.41
CA PRO A 198 23.19 5.95 -2.16
C PRO A 198 24.31 4.93 -2.02
N LYS A 199 25.05 4.68 -3.11
CA LYS A 199 26.11 3.67 -3.13
C LYS A 199 27.18 3.96 -2.09
N LYS A 200 27.45 3.00 -1.23
CA LYS A 200 28.61 2.94 -0.35
C LYS A 200 29.47 1.72 -0.77
N ASN A 201 30.74 1.70 -0.37
CA ASN A 201 31.68 0.65 -0.76
C ASN A 201 31.44 -0.70 -0.09
N LYS A 202 30.46 -0.80 0.79
CA LYS A 202 30.10 -2.02 1.53
C LYS A 202 28.78 -2.59 1.03
N LYS A 203 28.61 -3.90 1.17
CA LYS A 203 27.33 -4.55 0.99
C LYS A 203 26.33 -4.13 2.05
N ARG A 204 25.08 -4.03 1.68
CA ARG A 204 23.95 -3.58 2.53
C ARG A 204 22.90 -4.66 2.69
N PRO A 205 22.12 -4.67 3.76
CA PRO A 205 20.99 -5.58 3.91
C PRO A 205 19.85 -5.27 2.94
N LEU A 206 18.92 -6.22 2.82
CA LEU A 206 17.65 -6.06 2.14
C LEU A 206 16.51 -6.24 3.14
N ILE A 207 15.61 -5.26 3.21
CA ILE A 207 14.33 -5.36 3.92
C ILE A 207 13.24 -5.61 2.89
N ILE A 208 12.50 -6.71 3.04
CA ILE A 208 11.32 -7.02 2.26
C ILE A 208 10.11 -6.80 3.15
N TRP A 209 9.16 -5.94 2.69
CA TRP A 209 7.95 -5.66 3.45
C TRP A 209 6.71 -6.03 2.66
N LEU A 210 5.86 -6.86 3.26
CA LEU A 210 4.67 -7.44 2.64
C LEU A 210 3.42 -6.75 3.17
N HIS A 211 2.60 -6.29 2.24
CA HIS A 211 1.39 -5.52 2.52
C HIS A 211 0.24 -6.37 3.08
N GLY A 212 -0.78 -5.71 3.63
CA GLY A 212 -2.03 -6.32 4.08
C GLY A 212 -2.96 -6.72 2.92
N ILE A 213 -4.18 -7.13 3.28
CA ILE A 213 -5.15 -7.65 2.28
C ILE A 213 -5.66 -6.58 1.32
N SER A 214 -5.73 -5.32 1.76
CA SER A 214 -6.31 -4.20 1.01
C SER A 214 -5.38 -3.57 -0.02
N GLU A 215 -4.07 -3.82 0.06
CA GLU A 215 -3.06 -3.17 -0.77
C GLU A 215 -2.59 -4.03 -1.96
N GLY A 216 -3.25 -5.15 -2.22
CA GLY A 216 -3.01 -5.97 -3.42
C GLY A 216 -3.38 -5.22 -4.70
N GLY A 217 -2.85 -5.66 -5.85
CA GLY A 217 -3.19 -5.08 -7.14
C GLY A 217 -2.02 -4.87 -8.09
N ARG A 218 -2.07 -3.79 -8.87
CA ARG A 218 -1.08 -3.47 -9.90
C ARG A 218 -0.52 -2.05 -9.81
N ASN A 219 -0.79 -1.37 -8.71
CA ASN A 219 -0.23 -0.06 -8.43
C ASN A 219 0.59 -0.14 -7.15
N PRO A 220 1.92 -0.30 -7.22
CA PRO A 220 2.76 -0.53 -6.04
C PRO A 220 2.79 0.66 -5.07
N TYR A 221 2.36 1.85 -5.49
CA TYR A 221 2.19 2.98 -4.57
C TYR A 221 1.11 2.75 -3.53
N ILE A 222 0.14 1.86 -3.79
CA ILE A 222 -0.85 1.46 -2.79
C ILE A 222 -0.18 0.67 -1.65
N ALA A 223 0.62 -0.34 -1.99
CA ALA A 223 1.38 -1.11 -1.00
C ALA A 223 2.40 -0.24 -0.26
N LEU A 224 2.92 0.79 -0.93
CA LEU A 224 3.90 1.71 -0.37
C LEU A 224 3.29 2.73 0.60
N LEU A 225 2.16 3.33 0.24
CA LEU A 225 1.55 4.46 0.97
C LEU A 225 0.40 4.03 1.89
N GLY A 226 -0.35 2.98 1.52
CA GLY A 226 -1.55 2.56 2.25
C GLY A 226 -1.29 2.19 3.71
N ILE A 227 -0.11 1.63 3.99
CA ILE A 227 0.35 1.25 5.32
C ILE A 227 1.60 2.04 5.77
N LYS A 228 1.90 3.15 5.10
CA LYS A 228 3.09 3.99 5.39
C LYS A 228 4.44 3.27 5.22
N ALA A 229 4.53 2.24 4.38
CA ALA A 229 5.78 1.50 4.14
C ALA A 229 6.90 2.37 3.53
N VAL A 230 6.59 3.56 3.03
CA VAL A 230 7.58 4.60 2.64
C VAL A 230 8.56 4.94 3.76
N ASN A 231 8.16 4.79 5.03
CA ASN A 231 9.02 5.06 6.19
C ASN A 231 10.25 4.15 6.25
N LEU A 232 10.25 3.00 5.58
CA LEU A 232 11.45 2.17 5.45
C LEU A 232 12.61 2.90 4.73
N ALA A 233 12.33 3.99 3.98
CA ALA A 233 13.34 4.88 3.40
C ALA A 233 13.54 6.18 4.18
N SER A 234 12.96 6.31 5.38
CA SER A 234 13.20 7.45 6.27
C SER A 234 14.60 7.38 6.88
N ASP A 235 15.14 8.54 7.22
CA ASP A 235 16.46 8.61 7.86
C ASP A 235 16.47 7.91 9.22
N GLU A 236 15.35 7.92 9.95
CA GLU A 236 15.20 7.24 11.23
C GLU A 236 15.46 5.72 11.10
N ILE A 237 14.83 5.05 10.14
CA ILE A 237 15.02 3.61 9.93
C ILE A 237 16.35 3.32 9.22
N GLN A 238 16.70 4.12 8.21
CA GLN A 238 17.92 3.90 7.44
C GLN A 238 19.20 4.05 8.28
N ASN A 239 19.20 4.93 9.29
CA ASN A 239 20.32 5.12 10.21
C ASN A 239 20.54 3.95 11.19
N CYS A 240 19.58 3.04 11.34
CA CYS A 240 19.79 1.77 12.06
C CYS A 240 20.78 0.82 11.34
N PHE A 241 21.12 1.11 10.08
CA PHE A 241 22.02 0.31 9.24
C PHE A 241 23.21 1.15 8.79
N ASP A 242 24.44 0.76 9.10
CA ASP A 242 25.66 1.52 8.78
C ASP A 242 25.76 1.96 7.30
N GLU A 243 25.31 1.10 6.39
CA GLU A 243 25.31 1.34 4.94
C GLU A 243 23.96 1.78 4.39
N GLY A 244 22.96 1.96 5.25
CA GLY A 244 21.56 1.96 4.89
C GLY A 244 21.09 0.56 4.47
N ALA A 245 19.80 0.39 4.23
CA ALA A 245 19.20 -0.86 3.78
C ALA A 245 18.49 -0.67 2.43
N SER A 246 18.68 -1.60 1.50
CA SER A 246 17.79 -1.72 0.35
C SER A 246 16.41 -2.15 0.82
N VAL A 247 15.36 -1.63 0.19
CA VAL A 247 13.97 -1.96 0.51
C VAL A 247 13.29 -2.50 -0.72
N LEU A 248 12.55 -3.60 -0.57
CA LEU A 248 11.69 -4.18 -1.61
C LEU A 248 10.28 -4.33 -1.04
N ILE A 249 9.31 -3.75 -1.74
CA ILE A 249 7.89 -3.81 -1.39
C ILE A 249 7.15 -4.47 -2.55
N PRO A 250 7.06 -5.81 -2.55
CA PRO A 250 6.27 -6.55 -3.53
C PRO A 250 4.78 -6.28 -3.33
N GLN A 251 4.04 -6.28 -4.43
CA GLN A 251 2.59 -6.21 -4.40
C GLN A 251 2.01 -7.46 -5.06
N SER A 252 1.27 -8.27 -4.28
CA SER A 252 0.54 -9.40 -4.86
C SER A 252 -0.58 -8.89 -5.78
N PRO A 253 -0.88 -9.58 -6.86
CA PRO A 253 -1.98 -9.18 -7.75
C PRO A 253 -3.35 -9.11 -7.06
N THR A 254 -3.52 -9.84 -5.97
CA THR A 254 -4.76 -9.89 -5.18
C THR A 254 -4.46 -9.83 -3.69
N THR A 255 -4.30 -10.97 -3.03
CA THR A 255 -3.92 -11.06 -1.61
C THR A 255 -2.93 -12.22 -1.40
N TRP A 256 -2.06 -12.11 -0.39
CA TRP A 256 -1.12 -13.18 -0.01
C TRP A 256 -1.82 -14.46 0.50
N LEU A 257 -3.08 -14.36 0.92
CA LEU A 257 -3.84 -15.47 1.49
C LEU A 257 -4.43 -16.42 0.44
N GLU A 258 -4.25 -16.13 -0.84
CA GLU A 258 -4.76 -17.00 -1.89
C GLU A 258 -4.00 -18.30 -1.99
N THR A 259 -4.78 -19.34 -1.97
CA THR A 259 -4.35 -20.72 -2.05
C THR A 259 -5.22 -21.36 -3.12
N THR A 260 -4.84 -21.28 -4.37
CA THR A 260 -5.71 -21.72 -5.47
C THR A 260 -5.31 -23.05 -6.03
N LEU A 261 -6.35 -23.85 -6.32
CA LEU A 261 -6.30 -24.90 -7.32
C LEU A 261 -6.45 -24.26 -8.71
N LEU A 262 -5.65 -24.70 -9.64
CA LEU A 262 -5.84 -24.39 -11.06
C LEU A 262 -6.78 -25.47 -11.63
N ASP A 263 -7.69 -25.09 -12.54
CA ASP A 263 -8.43 -26.06 -13.32
C ASP A 263 -7.52 -26.79 -14.33
N SER A 264 -8.05 -27.77 -15.03
CA SER A 264 -7.34 -28.55 -16.05
C SER A 264 -6.78 -27.71 -17.22
N ASN A 265 -7.18 -26.43 -17.33
CA ASN A 265 -6.73 -25.48 -18.35
C ASN A 265 -5.74 -24.45 -17.80
N GLY A 266 -5.33 -24.60 -16.52
CA GLY A 266 -4.45 -23.64 -15.85
C GLY A 266 -5.14 -22.32 -15.46
N MET A 267 -6.48 -22.28 -15.52
CA MET A 267 -7.26 -21.13 -15.06
C MET A 267 -7.56 -21.25 -13.58
N ARG A 268 -7.49 -20.13 -12.87
CA ARG A 268 -7.83 -20.09 -11.45
C ARG A 268 -9.22 -20.61 -11.20
N ILE A 269 -9.33 -21.64 -10.39
CA ILE A 269 -10.57 -21.94 -9.68
C ILE A 269 -10.58 -21.02 -8.45
N TRP A 270 -11.44 -20.02 -8.48
CA TRP A 270 -11.77 -19.25 -7.30
C TRP A 270 -12.47 -20.18 -6.31
N GLU A 271 -11.79 -20.53 -5.23
CA GLU A 271 -12.46 -21.17 -4.11
C GLU A 271 -13.13 -20.09 -3.26
N PRO A 272 -14.48 -20.02 -3.27
CA PRO A 272 -15.24 -19.03 -2.46
C PRO A 272 -14.95 -19.14 -0.96
N GLU A 273 -14.42 -20.24 -0.53
CA GLU A 273 -14.20 -20.64 0.85
C GLU A 273 -13.25 -19.70 1.59
N ASN A 274 -12.17 -19.26 0.98
CA ASN A 274 -11.19 -18.37 1.63
C ASN A 274 -11.74 -16.96 1.83
N ILE A 275 -12.59 -16.49 0.92
CA ILE A 275 -13.23 -15.18 1.02
C ILE A 275 -14.40 -15.19 1.97
N SER A 276 -15.17 -16.30 2.02
CA SER A 276 -16.30 -16.42 2.95
C SER A 276 -15.85 -16.38 4.42
N GLY A 277 -14.71 -16.98 4.74
CA GLY A 277 -14.09 -16.88 6.07
C GLY A 277 -13.73 -15.45 6.46
N PHE A 278 -13.23 -14.65 5.52
CA PHE A 278 -12.95 -13.23 5.71
C PHE A 278 -14.26 -12.42 5.86
N ILE A 279 -15.22 -12.59 4.95
CA ILE A 279 -16.51 -11.87 4.98
C ILE A 279 -17.30 -12.19 6.25
N ASN A 280 -17.26 -13.43 6.73
CA ASN A 280 -17.99 -13.85 7.92
C ASN A 280 -17.46 -13.24 9.23
N ARG A 281 -16.25 -12.64 9.20
CA ARG A 281 -15.69 -11.88 10.33
C ARG A 281 -16.30 -10.48 10.48
N TYR A 282 -16.91 -9.95 9.42
CA TYR A 282 -17.58 -8.66 9.46
C TYR A 282 -19.06 -8.84 9.81
N SER A 283 -19.59 -8.02 10.68
CA SER A 283 -21.01 -8.02 11.05
C SER A 283 -21.81 -6.96 10.29
N GLY A 284 -23.11 -7.18 10.09
CA GLY A 284 -24.06 -6.16 9.63
C GLY A 284 -23.87 -5.68 8.19
N THR A 285 -23.83 -4.37 7.99
CA THR A 285 -23.88 -3.71 6.69
C THR A 285 -22.64 -4.05 5.81
N VAL A 286 -21.46 -4.18 6.42
CA VAL A 286 -20.23 -4.51 5.70
C VAL A 286 -20.30 -5.91 5.12
N LYS A 287 -20.80 -6.89 5.89
CA LYS A 287 -21.03 -8.26 5.41
C LYS A 287 -21.99 -8.27 4.21
N SER A 288 -23.08 -7.49 4.27
CA SER A 288 -24.06 -7.40 3.18
C SER A 288 -23.49 -6.75 1.92
N ILE A 289 -22.63 -5.75 2.05
CA ILE A 289 -21.98 -5.10 0.92
C ILE A 289 -20.95 -6.05 0.28
N LEU A 290 -20.11 -6.67 1.09
CA LEU A 290 -19.09 -7.60 0.63
C LEU A 290 -19.69 -8.81 -0.10
N SER A 291 -20.78 -9.39 0.41
CA SER A 291 -21.47 -10.50 -0.22
C SER A 291 -22.12 -10.17 -1.58
N LYS A 292 -22.63 -8.94 -1.73
CA LYS A 292 -23.19 -8.46 -3.01
C LYS A 292 -22.11 -8.25 -4.07
N ILE A 293 -20.93 -7.83 -3.66
CA ILE A 293 -19.82 -7.58 -4.57
C ILE A 293 -19.16 -8.87 -5.05
N ILE A 294 -19.09 -9.89 -4.17
CA ILE A 294 -18.35 -11.14 -4.45
C ILE A 294 -19.27 -12.24 -5.00
N SER A 295 -20.60 -12.06 -4.96
CA SER A 295 -21.60 -13.06 -5.40
C SER A 295 -21.44 -14.44 -4.74
N VAL A 296 -20.98 -14.49 -3.48
CA VAL A 296 -20.77 -15.72 -2.71
C VAL A 296 -21.96 -15.98 -1.80
N PRO A 297 -22.51 -17.23 -1.74
CA PRO A 297 -23.55 -17.59 -0.79
C PRO A 297 -23.09 -17.40 0.66
N LEU A 298 -23.93 -16.76 1.48
CA LEU A 298 -23.60 -16.35 2.86
C LEU A 298 -23.66 -17.49 3.91
N ASP A 299 -24.10 -18.68 3.53
CA ASP A 299 -24.47 -19.77 4.46
C ASP A 299 -23.44 -20.89 4.55
N THR A 300 -22.18 -20.64 4.18
CA THR A 300 -21.12 -21.63 4.37
C THR A 300 -20.61 -21.67 5.81
N PRO A 301 -20.40 -22.85 6.40
CA PRO A 301 -19.95 -22.99 7.78
C PRO A 301 -18.56 -22.34 8.02
N ASN A 302 -18.33 -21.84 9.22
CA ASN A 302 -17.14 -21.10 9.69
C ASN A 302 -15.80 -21.89 9.67
N THR A 303 -15.67 -22.93 8.90
CA THR A 303 -14.48 -23.79 8.87
C THR A 303 -13.86 -23.78 7.48
N VAL A 304 -13.20 -22.69 7.12
CA VAL A 304 -12.37 -22.68 5.93
C VAL A 304 -10.94 -22.98 6.33
N PRO A 305 -10.34 -24.07 5.84
CA PRO A 305 -8.92 -24.26 5.93
C PRO A 305 -8.25 -23.16 5.08
N MET A 306 -7.55 -22.20 5.71
CA MET A 306 -6.53 -21.49 4.94
C MET A 306 -5.58 -22.56 4.43
N ALA A 307 -5.35 -22.60 3.13
CA ALA A 307 -4.39 -23.53 2.61
C ALA A 307 -3.02 -23.27 3.24
N LYS A 308 -2.25 -24.33 3.33
CA LYS A 308 -1.03 -24.39 4.05
C LYS A 308 0.03 -23.46 3.46
N THR A 309 0.02 -23.24 2.15
CA THR A 309 1.03 -22.49 1.40
C THR A 309 0.38 -21.47 0.50
N SER A 310 0.87 -20.24 0.53
CA SER A 310 0.40 -19.20 -0.38
C SER A 310 0.72 -19.53 -1.83
N TYR A 311 -0.24 -19.29 -2.68
CA TYR A 311 -0.10 -19.43 -4.13
C TYR A 311 1.03 -18.55 -4.71
N TYR A 312 1.35 -17.43 -4.05
CA TYR A 312 2.39 -16.51 -4.50
C TYR A 312 3.79 -16.84 -3.98
N THR A 313 3.98 -17.93 -3.26
CA THR A 313 5.27 -18.29 -2.64
C THR A 313 6.40 -18.34 -3.65
N GLU A 314 6.24 -19.12 -4.73
CA GLU A 314 7.29 -19.24 -5.76
C GLU A 314 7.46 -17.92 -6.55
N SER A 315 6.36 -17.25 -6.90
CA SER A 315 6.44 -15.98 -7.63
C SER A 315 7.14 -14.89 -6.83
N LEU A 316 6.91 -14.83 -5.52
CA LEU A 316 7.61 -13.90 -4.63
C LEU A 316 9.10 -14.29 -4.51
N MET A 317 9.41 -15.57 -4.40
CA MET A 317 10.80 -16.02 -4.35
C MET A 317 11.55 -15.69 -5.63
N ASP A 318 10.95 -15.94 -6.80
CA ASP A 318 11.52 -15.59 -8.11
C ASP A 318 11.79 -14.07 -8.19
N LEU A 319 10.82 -13.24 -7.74
CA LEU A 319 11.01 -11.79 -7.70
C LEU A 319 12.20 -11.40 -6.83
N ILE A 320 12.32 -12.00 -5.63
CA ILE A 320 13.42 -11.72 -4.70
C ILE A 320 14.76 -12.10 -5.34
N GLU A 321 14.88 -13.28 -5.95
CA GLU A 321 16.13 -13.72 -6.57
C GLU A 321 16.53 -12.84 -7.76
N VAL A 322 15.59 -12.50 -8.65
CA VAL A 322 15.86 -11.58 -9.76
C VAL A 322 16.27 -10.19 -9.22
N PHE A 323 15.64 -9.72 -8.16
CA PHE A 323 16.03 -8.44 -7.53
C PHE A 323 17.45 -8.50 -6.95
N LEU A 324 17.84 -9.61 -6.31
CA LEU A 324 19.17 -9.81 -5.78
C LEU A 324 20.25 -9.90 -6.90
N GLU A 325 19.93 -10.53 -8.01
CA GLU A 325 20.81 -10.58 -9.19
C GLU A 325 21.05 -9.18 -9.78
N GLN A 326 19.99 -8.37 -9.86
CA GLN A 326 20.08 -6.99 -10.35
C GLN A 326 20.77 -6.04 -9.37
N ASN A 327 20.87 -6.42 -8.08
CA ASN A 327 21.44 -5.60 -7.01
C ASN A 327 22.59 -6.33 -6.27
N PRO A 328 23.75 -6.56 -6.92
CA PRO A 328 24.85 -7.35 -6.36
C PRO A 328 25.49 -6.75 -5.10
N ASN A 329 25.17 -5.51 -4.76
CA ASN A 329 25.59 -4.84 -3.53
C ASN A 329 24.77 -5.23 -2.31
N ILE A 330 23.73 -6.06 -2.46
CA ILE A 330 22.99 -6.62 -1.34
C ILE A 330 23.78 -7.76 -0.71
N ASP A 331 23.84 -7.77 0.62
CA ASP A 331 24.42 -8.84 1.41
C ASP A 331 23.40 -9.98 1.55
N ARG A 332 23.67 -11.09 0.88
CA ARG A 332 22.76 -12.25 0.90
C ARG A 332 22.60 -12.89 2.28
N ASP A 333 23.52 -12.62 3.23
CA ASP A 333 23.39 -13.08 4.60
C ASP A 333 22.56 -12.15 5.49
N ARG A 334 22.12 -11.00 4.97
CA ARG A 334 21.30 -10.01 5.65
C ARG A 334 20.04 -9.66 4.86
N ILE A 335 19.22 -10.68 4.58
CA ILE A 335 17.91 -10.55 3.93
C ILE A 335 16.85 -10.71 4.99
N TYR A 336 16.05 -9.69 5.19
CA TYR A 336 15.00 -9.65 6.21
C TYR A 336 13.63 -9.61 5.55
N ILE A 337 12.65 -10.25 6.17
CA ILE A 337 11.28 -10.26 5.69
C ILE A 337 10.33 -9.86 6.80
N GLY A 338 9.40 -8.98 6.52
CA GLY A 338 8.33 -8.58 7.43
C GLY A 338 7.09 -8.22 6.67
N GLY A 339 6.01 -8.00 7.39
CA GLY A 339 4.74 -7.60 6.81
C GLY A 339 3.61 -7.61 7.81
N CYS A 340 2.48 -7.01 7.44
CA CYS A 340 1.33 -6.85 8.32
C CYS A 340 0.13 -7.69 7.85
N SER A 341 -0.66 -8.21 8.78
CA SER A 341 -1.90 -8.94 8.50
C SER A 341 -1.67 -10.11 7.52
N ALA A 342 -2.24 -10.07 6.32
CA ALA A 342 -1.95 -11.03 5.25
C ALA A 342 -0.45 -11.09 4.90
N GLY A 343 0.27 -9.95 4.97
CA GLY A 343 1.72 -9.90 4.82
C GLY A 343 2.46 -10.54 5.99
N GLY A 344 1.92 -10.46 7.21
CA GLY A 344 2.44 -11.18 8.38
C GLY A 344 2.31 -12.69 8.22
N TYR A 345 1.17 -13.17 7.71
CA TYR A 345 0.99 -14.56 7.30
C TYR A 345 2.05 -14.97 6.26
N MET A 346 2.18 -14.17 5.19
CA MET A 346 3.13 -14.47 4.11
C MET A 346 4.58 -14.43 4.58
N THR A 347 4.89 -13.62 5.59
CA THR A 347 6.20 -13.61 6.26
C THR A 347 6.50 -14.98 6.85
N LEU A 348 5.60 -15.53 7.68
CA LEU A 348 5.77 -16.89 8.25
C LEU A 348 5.80 -17.96 7.17
N ASN A 349 4.92 -17.86 6.16
CA ASN A 349 4.90 -18.79 5.03
C ASN A 349 6.24 -18.83 4.30
N MET A 350 6.86 -17.69 3.98
CA MET A 350 8.16 -17.65 3.31
C MET A 350 9.28 -18.22 4.17
N LEU A 351 9.26 -17.97 5.48
CA LEU A 351 10.26 -18.54 6.41
C LEU A 351 10.16 -20.07 6.50
N ILE A 352 8.96 -20.61 6.39
CA ILE A 352 8.70 -22.06 6.39
C ILE A 352 9.12 -22.69 5.07
N GLU A 353 8.67 -22.12 3.95
CA GLU A 353 8.87 -22.69 2.61
C GLU A 353 10.32 -22.51 2.09
N LYS A 354 11.06 -21.52 2.61
CA LYS A 354 12.44 -21.22 2.22
C LYS A 354 13.36 -21.18 3.45
N PRO A 355 13.51 -22.31 4.16
CA PRO A 355 14.28 -22.36 5.40
C PRO A 355 15.74 -21.99 5.18
N GLY A 356 16.27 -21.12 6.05
CA GLY A 356 17.66 -20.64 5.98
C GLY A 356 17.92 -19.61 4.88
N PHE A 357 16.89 -19.10 4.18
CA PHE A 357 17.07 -18.04 3.18
C PHE A 357 17.09 -16.64 3.83
N PHE A 358 16.24 -16.41 4.82
CA PHE A 358 16.11 -15.14 5.52
C PHE A 358 16.90 -15.14 6.84
N ALA A 359 17.51 -14.00 7.16
CA ALA A 359 18.26 -13.81 8.39
C ALA A 359 17.37 -13.51 9.59
N ALA A 360 16.21 -12.88 9.37
CA ALA A 360 15.22 -12.59 10.41
C ALA A 360 13.84 -12.33 9.81
N GLY A 361 12.80 -12.38 10.68
CA GLY A 361 11.42 -12.07 10.34
C GLY A 361 10.74 -11.12 11.31
N ILE A 362 9.86 -10.24 10.78
CA ILE A 362 9.00 -9.34 11.56
C ILE A 362 7.53 -9.58 11.17
N PRO A 363 6.90 -10.67 11.62
CA PRO A 363 5.47 -10.89 11.41
C PRO A 363 4.65 -9.97 12.32
N THR A 364 3.88 -9.05 11.73
CA THR A 364 3.11 -8.03 12.44
C THR A 364 1.61 -8.29 12.27
N CYS A 365 0.83 -8.25 13.35
CA CYS A 365 -0.61 -8.61 13.38
C CYS A 365 -0.94 -9.79 12.44
N GLU A 366 -0.11 -10.80 12.49
CA GLU A 366 -0.13 -11.92 11.57
C GLU A 366 -1.41 -12.74 11.69
N VAL A 367 -1.84 -13.33 10.59
CA VAL A 367 -3.10 -14.09 10.49
C VAL A 367 -2.87 -15.56 10.12
N TYR A 368 -1.70 -16.11 10.42
CA TYR A 368 -1.46 -17.55 10.25
C TYR A 368 -2.06 -18.32 11.43
N VAL A 369 -3.10 -19.08 11.17
CA VAL A 369 -3.81 -19.82 12.22
C VAL A 369 -2.90 -20.87 12.83
N ASN A 370 -2.59 -20.76 14.12
CA ASN A 370 -1.64 -21.63 14.84
C ASN A 370 -1.93 -23.12 14.65
N THR A 371 -3.20 -23.54 14.64
CA THR A 371 -3.58 -24.95 14.49
C THR A 371 -3.28 -25.53 13.10
N LYS A 372 -2.90 -24.66 12.14
CA LYS A 372 -2.47 -25.08 10.80
C LYS A 372 -0.96 -25.26 10.70
N LEU A 373 -0.20 -24.79 11.68
CA LEU A 373 1.24 -24.98 11.78
C LEU A 373 1.54 -26.37 12.38
N SER A 374 2.23 -27.22 11.63
CA SER A 374 2.75 -28.49 12.13
C SER A 374 3.94 -28.25 13.09
N ASP A 375 4.33 -29.26 13.85
CA ASP A 375 5.48 -29.18 14.74
C ASP A 375 6.80 -29.05 13.95
N GLU A 376 6.89 -29.62 12.76
CA GLU A 376 8.03 -29.46 11.86
C GLU A 376 8.17 -28.01 11.39
N GLU A 377 7.07 -27.33 11.06
CA GLU A 377 7.08 -25.92 10.66
C GLU A 377 7.45 -25.01 11.84
N ILE A 378 6.91 -25.27 13.02
CA ILE A 378 7.35 -24.56 14.25
C ILE A 378 8.84 -24.78 14.50
N LYS A 379 9.34 -26.00 14.31
CA LYS A 379 10.79 -26.31 14.45
C LYS A 379 11.65 -25.58 13.42
N ILE A 380 11.14 -25.34 12.20
CA ILE A 380 11.82 -24.51 11.20
C ILE A 380 11.86 -23.06 11.69
N LEU A 381 10.70 -22.50 12.08
CA LEU A 381 10.57 -21.13 12.55
C LEU A 381 11.39 -20.86 13.83
N SER A 382 11.51 -21.84 14.74
CA SER A 382 12.27 -21.68 16.00
C SER A 382 13.77 -21.43 15.80
N LYS A 383 14.29 -21.68 14.59
CA LYS A 383 15.70 -21.43 14.24
C LYS A 383 15.94 -20.03 13.68
N VAL A 384 14.88 -19.29 13.34
CA VAL A 384 14.95 -17.96 12.74
C VAL A 384 14.78 -16.91 13.83
N PRO A 385 15.61 -15.84 13.86
CA PRO A 385 15.34 -14.65 14.65
C PRO A 385 13.99 -14.05 14.27
N LEU A 386 13.07 -13.92 15.24
CA LEU A 386 11.71 -13.44 15.02
C LEU A 386 11.34 -12.36 16.03
N TRP A 387 10.72 -11.28 15.55
CA TRP A 387 10.09 -10.28 16.40
C TRP A 387 8.65 -10.06 15.97
N PHE A 388 7.72 -10.61 16.75
CA PHE A 388 6.29 -10.40 16.56
C PHE A 388 5.85 -9.06 17.15
N VAL A 389 4.94 -8.38 16.47
CA VAL A 389 4.31 -7.15 16.96
C VAL A 389 2.79 -7.27 16.83
N GLN A 390 2.08 -6.99 17.95
CA GLN A 390 0.64 -7.20 18.02
C GLN A 390 0.01 -6.21 19.01
N ALA A 391 -1.32 -6.00 18.94
CA ALA A 391 -2.07 -5.29 19.96
C ALA A 391 -3.12 -6.19 20.62
N GLU A 392 -3.35 -5.99 21.93
CA GLU A 392 -4.34 -6.77 22.70
C GLU A 392 -5.77 -6.54 22.18
N THR A 393 -6.05 -5.32 21.68
CA THR A 393 -7.36 -4.92 21.13
C THR A 393 -7.60 -5.39 19.71
N ASP A 394 -6.66 -6.10 19.08
CA ASP A 394 -6.85 -6.64 17.73
C ASP A 394 -7.99 -7.66 17.70
N SER A 395 -9.14 -7.25 17.15
CA SER A 395 -10.31 -8.10 16.98
C SER A 395 -10.27 -8.94 15.71
N MET A 396 -9.42 -8.59 14.73
CA MET A 396 -9.27 -9.28 13.44
C MET A 396 -8.27 -10.44 13.54
N ALA A 397 -7.05 -10.15 14.00
CA ALA A 397 -6.02 -11.15 14.28
C ALA A 397 -5.90 -11.33 15.80
N LYS A 398 -6.92 -11.87 16.45
CA LYS A 398 -6.97 -12.02 17.91
C LYS A 398 -5.68 -12.69 18.43
N PRO A 399 -4.95 -12.05 19.34
CA PRO A 399 -3.69 -12.59 19.88
C PRO A 399 -3.81 -14.02 20.38
N SER A 400 -4.92 -14.36 21.05
CA SER A 400 -5.20 -15.70 21.61
C SER A 400 -5.36 -16.80 20.53
N THR A 401 -5.65 -16.42 19.30
CA THR A 401 -5.86 -17.37 18.19
C THR A 401 -4.62 -17.53 17.30
N TYR A 402 -3.86 -16.45 17.14
CA TYR A 402 -2.75 -16.36 16.19
C TYR A 402 -1.40 -16.32 16.91
N VAL A 403 -0.94 -15.14 17.28
CA VAL A 403 0.43 -14.92 17.77
C VAL A 403 0.74 -15.62 19.08
N SER A 404 -0.15 -15.56 20.10
CA SER A 404 0.17 -16.08 21.43
C SER A 404 0.41 -17.59 21.47
N PRO A 405 -0.43 -18.45 20.86
CA PRO A 405 -0.16 -19.88 20.84
C PRO A 405 1.03 -20.23 19.93
N THR A 406 1.26 -19.49 18.84
CA THR A 406 2.43 -19.68 17.95
C THR A 406 3.71 -19.36 18.70
N TYR A 407 3.77 -18.21 19.37
CA TYR A 407 4.90 -17.79 20.21
C TYR A 407 5.25 -18.83 21.27
N LYS A 408 4.25 -19.31 22.01
CA LYS A 408 4.40 -20.32 23.05
C LYS A 408 4.97 -21.64 22.53
N ARG A 409 4.55 -22.07 21.33
CA ARG A 409 5.11 -23.26 20.71
C ARG A 409 6.56 -23.03 20.29
N LEU A 410 6.89 -21.86 19.74
CA LEU A 410 8.27 -21.51 19.37
C LEU A 410 9.21 -21.54 20.59
N GLU A 411 8.78 -20.98 21.73
CA GLU A 411 9.52 -21.11 23.00
C GLU A 411 9.72 -22.58 23.38
N GLY A 412 8.67 -23.39 23.30
CA GLY A 412 8.70 -24.82 23.60
C GLY A 412 9.66 -25.62 22.69
N PHE A 413 9.87 -25.19 21.45
CA PHE A 413 10.85 -25.76 20.53
C PHE A 413 12.25 -25.13 20.65
N GLY A 414 12.46 -24.26 21.65
CA GLY A 414 13.77 -23.72 22.01
C GLY A 414 14.25 -22.56 21.14
N ALA A 415 13.33 -21.76 20.58
CA ALA A 415 13.69 -20.52 19.89
C ALA A 415 14.49 -19.61 20.84
N LYS A 416 15.66 -19.11 20.36
CA LYS A 416 16.59 -18.34 21.21
C LYS A 416 16.50 -16.84 20.98
N ASN A 417 16.21 -16.43 19.77
CA ASN A 417 16.10 -15.02 19.36
C ASN A 417 14.64 -14.78 18.94
N LEU A 418 13.78 -14.71 19.96
CA LEU A 418 12.33 -14.67 19.79
C LEU A 418 11.76 -13.54 20.67
N HIS A 419 11.13 -12.57 20.03
CA HIS A 419 10.61 -11.37 20.67
C HIS A 419 9.13 -11.21 20.36
N LEU A 420 8.38 -10.64 21.30
CA LEU A 420 6.97 -10.27 21.14
C LEU A 420 6.70 -8.94 21.83
N THR A 421 6.39 -7.91 21.04
CA THR A 421 5.86 -6.67 21.58
C THR A 421 4.33 -6.70 21.49
N MET A 422 3.68 -6.65 22.67
CA MET A 422 2.23 -6.64 22.81
C MET A 422 1.77 -5.28 23.31
N TYR A 423 1.17 -4.48 22.44
CA TYR A 423 0.61 -3.18 22.80
C TYR A 423 -0.81 -3.32 23.38
N LYS A 424 -1.21 -2.41 24.27
CA LYS A 424 -2.58 -2.38 24.82
C LYS A 424 -3.62 -2.05 23.78
N GLY A 425 -3.33 -1.11 22.88
CA GLY A 425 -4.13 -0.64 21.75
C GLY A 425 -3.20 -0.04 20.72
N VAL A 426 -3.75 0.56 19.69
CA VAL A 426 -2.96 1.28 18.67
C VAL A 426 -3.35 2.75 18.70
N PHE A 427 -2.43 3.60 19.17
CA PHE A 427 -2.68 5.01 19.41
C PHE A 427 -1.86 5.91 18.49
N ASP A 428 -2.38 7.11 18.20
CA ASP A 428 -1.64 8.11 17.46
C ASP A 428 -0.34 8.49 18.17
N GLN A 429 0.76 8.42 17.44
CA GLN A 429 2.10 8.77 17.94
C GLN A 429 2.57 10.13 17.45
N THR A 430 1.80 10.77 16.56
CA THR A 430 2.19 12.05 15.94
C THR A 430 1.87 13.25 16.81
N GLY A 431 0.99 13.10 17.80
CA GLY A 431 0.44 14.18 18.61
C GLY A 431 -0.47 15.13 17.83
N LYS A 432 -0.98 14.69 16.67
CA LYS A 432 -1.87 15.49 15.81
C LYS A 432 -3.33 15.13 15.99
N TYR A 433 -3.60 13.90 16.37
CA TYR A 433 -4.95 13.37 16.44
C TYR A 433 -5.25 12.91 17.86
N PHE A 434 -6.42 13.34 18.36
CA PHE A 434 -6.90 13.06 19.70
C PHE A 434 -8.27 12.42 19.63
N ALA A 435 -8.67 11.70 20.70
CA ALA A 435 -10.00 11.15 20.83
C ALA A 435 -11.06 12.26 20.72
N GLU A 436 -12.23 11.93 20.15
CA GLU A 436 -13.37 12.84 20.20
C GLU A 436 -13.77 13.07 21.66
N LYS A 437 -14.02 14.33 22.02
CA LYS A 437 -14.36 14.71 23.40
C LYS A 437 -15.73 14.17 23.78
N ASP A 438 -15.76 13.14 24.59
CA ASP A 438 -16.89 12.92 25.49
C ASP A 438 -16.62 13.67 26.80
N ASP A 439 -17.67 14.21 27.44
CA ASP A 439 -17.58 15.15 28.59
C ASP A 439 -16.81 14.62 29.81
N GLU A 440 -16.37 13.35 29.82
CA GLU A 440 -15.71 12.67 30.94
C GLU A 440 -14.28 12.16 30.62
N GLU A 441 -13.79 12.30 29.37
CA GLU A 441 -12.48 11.78 28.96
C GLU A 441 -11.40 12.86 28.94
N ASP A 442 -10.14 12.42 29.12
CA ASP A 442 -8.95 13.28 29.03
C ASP A 442 -8.86 13.93 27.64
N PRO A 443 -8.93 15.27 27.53
CA PRO A 443 -8.89 15.98 26.27
C PRO A 443 -7.58 15.77 25.47
N ASP A 444 -6.53 15.26 26.13
CA ASP A 444 -5.23 15.01 25.54
C ASP A 444 -5.02 13.52 25.23
N MET A 445 -6.07 12.68 25.33
CA MET A 445 -5.98 11.27 24.98
C MET A 445 -5.72 11.11 23.48
N PRO A 446 -4.64 10.41 23.06
CA PRO A 446 -4.35 10.19 21.65
C PRO A 446 -5.49 9.41 20.96
N TYR A 447 -5.71 9.71 19.68
CA TYR A 447 -6.65 8.93 18.86
C TYR A 447 -6.30 7.45 18.85
N GLU A 448 -7.27 6.58 19.12
CA GLU A 448 -7.11 5.13 19.06
C GLU A 448 -7.51 4.62 17.70
N TYR A 449 -6.54 4.05 16.96
CA TYR A 449 -6.76 3.34 15.71
C TYR A 449 -7.33 1.94 15.96
N ASN A 450 -7.80 1.29 14.91
CA ASN A 450 -8.17 -0.11 15.00
C ASN A 450 -6.98 -0.94 15.53
N GLY A 451 -7.21 -1.78 16.55
CA GLY A 451 -6.15 -2.60 17.16
C GLY A 451 -5.41 -3.50 16.20
N HIS A 452 -5.98 -3.80 15.01
CA HIS A 452 -5.29 -4.54 13.95
C HIS A 452 -4.11 -3.76 13.34
N CYS A 453 -4.07 -2.44 13.48
CA CYS A 453 -3.10 -1.58 12.81
C CYS A 453 -1.72 -1.51 13.52
N SER A 454 -1.30 -2.54 14.24
CA SER A 454 -0.03 -2.54 14.99
C SER A 454 1.23 -2.37 14.11
N TRP A 455 1.13 -2.48 12.78
CA TRP A 455 2.21 -2.11 11.85
C TRP A 455 2.60 -0.63 11.94
N ILE A 456 1.70 0.24 12.44
CA ILE A 456 1.97 1.64 12.69
C ILE A 456 3.20 1.78 13.58
N TYR A 457 3.25 1.03 14.66
CA TYR A 457 4.39 1.03 15.58
C TYR A 457 5.67 0.53 14.91
N VAL A 458 5.60 -0.56 14.13
CA VAL A 458 6.78 -1.09 13.42
C VAL A 458 7.34 -0.07 12.46
N LEU A 459 6.48 0.52 11.61
CA LEU A 459 6.92 1.46 10.57
C LEU A 459 7.28 2.85 11.12
N ASN A 460 6.98 3.12 12.40
CA ASN A 460 7.48 4.27 13.17
C ASN A 460 8.68 3.89 14.07
N ASN A 461 9.26 2.69 13.90
CA ASN A 461 10.42 2.19 14.67
C ASN A 461 10.23 2.24 16.20
N ASP A 462 8.97 2.11 16.65
CA ASP A 462 8.61 2.24 18.07
C ASP A 462 8.93 0.99 18.91
N PRO A 463 8.73 -0.29 18.45
CA PRO A 463 8.98 -1.45 19.27
C PRO A 463 10.42 -1.48 19.78
N LYS A 464 10.58 -1.60 21.10
CA LYS A 464 11.89 -1.59 21.79
C LYS A 464 12.01 -2.70 22.78
N GLU A 465 13.18 -3.34 22.80
CA GLU A 465 13.55 -4.31 23.82
C GLU A 465 15.03 -4.19 24.14
N ASN A 466 15.38 -4.22 25.43
CA ASN A 466 16.77 -4.10 25.92
C ASN A 466 17.50 -2.84 25.39
N GLY A 467 16.76 -1.74 25.19
CA GLY A 467 17.31 -0.47 24.72
C GLY A 467 17.53 -0.37 23.22
N LYS A 468 17.17 -1.39 22.44
CA LYS A 468 17.25 -1.40 20.96
C LYS A 468 15.87 -1.31 20.35
N THR A 469 15.75 -0.54 19.29
CA THR A 469 14.55 -0.54 18.45
C THR A 469 14.51 -1.80 17.57
N ILE A 470 13.34 -2.08 16.99
CA ILE A 470 13.15 -3.26 16.12
C ILE A 470 14.09 -3.27 14.92
N PHE A 471 14.37 -2.09 14.31
CA PHE A 471 15.29 -2.02 13.17
C PHE A 471 16.76 -2.02 13.61
N GLU A 472 17.12 -1.52 14.79
CA GLU A 472 18.45 -1.70 15.38
C GLU A 472 18.71 -3.19 15.65
N TRP A 473 17.74 -3.91 16.26
CA TRP A 473 17.84 -5.35 16.44
C TRP A 473 17.96 -6.08 15.09
N LEU A 474 17.14 -5.69 14.09
CA LEU A 474 17.17 -6.30 12.77
C LEU A 474 18.55 -6.17 12.11
N SER A 475 19.21 -5.01 12.28
CA SER A 475 20.52 -4.72 11.67
C SER A 475 21.64 -5.66 12.12
N GLU A 476 21.48 -6.29 13.28
CA GLU A 476 22.44 -7.23 13.88
C GLU A 476 22.23 -8.67 13.40
N GLN A 477 21.10 -8.98 12.76
CA GLN A 477 20.79 -10.35 12.38
C GLN A 477 21.52 -10.76 11.12
N ARG A 478 22.02 -12.00 11.13
CA ARG A 478 22.80 -12.60 10.06
C ARG A 478 22.56 -14.09 9.99
N ARG A 479 22.57 -14.68 8.79
CA ARG A 479 22.52 -16.12 8.61
C ARG A 479 23.82 -16.78 9.05
#